data_6ffec57907f7219cf68eed1907460e37
#
_entry.id   6ffec57907f7219cf68eed1907460e37
#
_cell.length_a   1.000
_cell.length_b   1.000
_cell.length_c   1.000
_cell.angle_alpha   90.00
_cell.angle_beta   90.00
_cell.angle_gamma   90.00
#
_symmetry.space_group_name_H-M   'P 1'
#
loop_
_entity.id
_entity.type
_entity.pdbx_description
1 polymer ?
#
loop_
_entity_poly.entity_id
_entity_poly.type
_entity_poly.pdbx_seq_one_letter_code
_entity_poly.pdbx_strand_id
1 'polypeptide(L)'
;MVYTFEYLQHFNINKPPKSSKLISRTKDMHEKYLKYKPNQLNLMLELFSNGNLYTIKLALFPYDIENNVQHYILWFSPFLKYKLYNDKNYIKKIINIHFKNKNTVYFMNYHKNRSINKIPHYHIFVKN
;
A
#
# COMPACT_ATOMS: atom_id res chain seq x y z
N MET A 1 5.46 10.53 15.93
CA MET A 1 5.61 9.16 16.49
C MET A 1 6.03 8.22 15.36
N VAL A 2 7.07 7.42 15.60
CA VAL A 2 7.55 6.45 14.62
C VAL A 2 6.91 5.10 14.91
N TYR A 3 6.28 4.50 13.88
CA TYR A 3 5.64 3.21 14.02
C TYR A 3 6.65 2.09 13.87
N THR A 4 6.69 1.17 14.85
CA THR A 4 7.57 0.00 14.81
C THR A 4 6.91 -1.13 14.02
N PHE A 5 7.71 -2.11 13.59
CA PHE A 5 7.16 -3.31 12.94
C PHE A 5 6.23 -4.08 13.88
N GLU A 6 6.56 -4.14 15.16
CA GLU A 6 5.70 -4.78 16.17
C GLU A 6 4.32 -4.14 16.22
N TYR A 7 4.27 -2.80 16.17
CA TYR A 7 3.00 -2.08 16.12
C TYR A 7 2.23 -2.44 14.84
N LEU A 8 2.91 -2.47 13.69
CA LEU A 8 2.28 -2.78 12.41
C LEU A 8 1.70 -4.19 12.38
N GLN A 9 2.27 -5.13 13.14
CA GLN A 9 1.78 -6.50 13.22
C GLN A 9 0.41 -6.63 13.89
N HIS A 10 -0.12 -5.57 14.51
CA HIS A 10 -1.50 -5.54 14.97
C HIS A 10 -2.50 -5.46 13.82
N PHE A 11 -2.04 -5.16 12.61
CA PHE A 11 -2.87 -5.07 11.41
C PHE A 11 -2.53 -6.19 10.44
N ASN A 12 -3.49 -6.57 9.60
CA ASN A 12 -3.28 -7.54 8.54
C ASN A 12 -4.39 -7.40 7.48
N ILE A 13 -4.38 -8.27 6.47
CA ILE A 13 -5.35 -8.22 5.37
C ILE A 13 -6.80 -8.37 5.85
N ASN A 14 -7.01 -9.08 6.96
CA ASN A 14 -8.35 -9.27 7.55
C ASN A 14 -8.69 -8.21 8.59
N LYS A 15 -7.71 -7.44 9.05
CA LYS A 15 -7.87 -6.45 10.11
C LYS A 15 -7.06 -5.20 9.77
N PRO A 16 -7.50 -4.43 8.76
CA PRO A 16 -6.83 -3.17 8.44
C PRO A 16 -7.08 -2.10 9.50
N PRO A 17 -6.28 -1.04 9.54
CA PRO A 17 -6.49 0.06 10.48
C PRO A 17 -7.88 0.67 10.28
N LYS A 18 -8.62 0.85 11.38
CA LYS A 18 -9.98 1.39 11.35
C LYS A 18 -10.03 2.90 11.15
N SER A 19 -8.92 3.59 11.39
CA SER A 19 -8.84 5.05 11.32
C SER A 19 -7.48 5.46 10.74
N SER A 20 -7.48 6.54 9.96
CA SER A 20 -6.24 7.15 9.45
C SER A 20 -5.34 7.70 10.55
N LYS A 21 -5.86 7.82 11.78
CA LYS A 21 -5.09 8.23 12.95
C LYS A 21 -4.21 7.12 13.51
N LEU A 22 -4.50 5.87 13.18
CA LEU A 22 -3.75 4.72 13.70
C LEU A 22 -2.40 4.53 13.02
N ILE A 23 -2.28 4.95 11.78
CA ILE A 23 -1.02 4.95 11.04
C ILE A 23 -1.05 6.10 10.03
N SER A 24 -0.02 6.94 10.05
CA SER A 24 0.00 8.15 9.25
C SER A 24 1.41 8.55 8.85
N ARG A 25 1.51 9.51 7.95
CA ARG A 25 2.75 10.18 7.56
C ARG A 25 3.09 11.26 8.57
N THR A 26 4.36 11.71 8.56
CA THR A 26 4.71 12.96 9.23
C THR A 26 3.98 14.10 8.53
N LYS A 27 3.86 15.24 9.22
CA LYS A 27 3.21 16.44 8.65
C LYS A 27 3.88 16.84 7.33
N ASP A 28 5.21 16.91 7.31
CA ASP A 28 5.96 17.31 6.12
C ASP A 28 5.74 16.34 4.96
N MET A 29 5.77 15.05 5.24
CA MET A 29 5.56 14.01 4.22
C MET A 29 4.13 14.06 3.69
N HIS A 30 3.16 14.31 4.55
CA HIS A 30 1.76 14.44 4.15
C HIS A 30 1.55 15.65 3.23
N GLU A 31 2.18 16.78 3.52
CA GLU A 31 2.12 17.97 2.67
C GLU A 31 2.70 17.69 1.27
N LYS A 32 3.84 17.01 1.21
CA LYS A 32 4.44 16.59 -0.07
C LYS A 32 3.51 15.67 -0.85
N TYR A 33 2.88 14.74 -0.16
CA TYR A 33 1.93 13.81 -0.75
C TYR A 33 0.75 14.55 -1.38
N LEU A 34 0.17 15.51 -0.67
CA LEU A 34 -0.98 16.26 -1.18
C LEU A 34 -0.65 17.05 -2.45
N LYS A 35 0.56 17.56 -2.55
CA LYS A 35 1.01 18.27 -3.77
C LYS A 35 1.19 17.34 -4.97
N TYR A 36 1.61 16.11 -4.72
CA TYR A 36 1.92 15.14 -5.78
C TYR A 36 0.71 14.30 -6.20
N LYS A 37 -0.27 14.13 -5.33
CA LYS A 37 -1.40 13.22 -5.52
C LYS A 37 -2.09 13.32 -6.88
N PRO A 38 -2.39 14.51 -7.44
CA PRO A 38 -3.03 14.62 -8.75
C PRO A 38 -2.20 13.99 -9.87
N ASN A 39 -0.87 14.15 -9.82
CA ASN A 39 0.03 13.59 -10.82
C ASN A 39 0.18 12.08 -10.66
N GLN A 40 0.16 11.59 -9.43
CA GLN A 40 0.29 10.15 -9.15
C GLN A 40 -0.81 9.34 -9.80
N LEU A 41 -2.05 9.82 -9.72
CA LEU A 41 -3.18 9.14 -10.35
C LEU A 41 -2.97 8.97 -11.85
N ASN A 42 -2.59 10.04 -12.54
CA ASN A 42 -2.37 10.01 -13.97
C ASN A 42 -1.23 9.06 -14.37
N LEU A 43 -0.12 9.09 -13.63
CA LEU A 43 1.02 8.21 -13.86
C LEU A 43 0.65 6.74 -13.69
N MET A 44 -0.15 6.41 -12.69
CA MET A 44 -0.60 5.04 -12.45
C MET A 44 -1.55 4.56 -13.53
N LEU A 45 -2.48 5.39 -13.97
CA LEU A 45 -3.38 5.05 -15.06
C LEU A 45 -2.62 4.79 -16.35
N GLU A 46 -1.62 5.61 -16.65
CA GLU A 46 -0.76 5.42 -17.82
C GLU A 46 0.02 4.10 -17.73
N LEU A 47 0.58 3.79 -16.55
CA LEU A 47 1.31 2.55 -16.32
C LEU A 47 0.45 1.32 -16.65
N PHE A 48 -0.83 1.33 -16.26
CA PHE A 48 -1.72 0.19 -16.47
C PHE A 48 -2.34 0.16 -17.87
N SER A 49 -2.20 1.20 -18.67
CA SER A 49 -2.70 1.20 -20.05
C SER A 49 -2.03 0.12 -20.92
N ASN A 50 -0.86 -0.38 -20.51
CA ASN A 50 -0.13 -1.45 -21.20
C ASN A 50 -0.61 -2.86 -20.86
N GLY A 51 -1.69 -2.99 -20.09
CA GLY A 51 -2.26 -4.30 -19.74
C GLY A 51 -1.61 -4.97 -18.53
N ASN A 52 -0.75 -4.29 -17.78
CA ASN A 52 -0.20 -4.82 -16.54
C ASN A 52 -1.32 -5.07 -15.52
N LEU A 53 -1.27 -6.23 -14.84
CA LEU A 53 -2.27 -6.58 -13.84
C LEU A 53 -2.02 -5.86 -12.52
N TYR A 54 -0.76 -5.78 -12.12
CA TYR A 54 -0.36 -5.10 -10.88
C TYR A 54 1.09 -4.64 -10.98
N THR A 55 1.49 -3.78 -10.04
CA THR A 55 2.88 -3.39 -9.86
C THR A 55 3.16 -3.16 -8.38
N ILE A 56 4.40 -3.41 -7.95
CA ILE A 56 4.85 -3.15 -6.58
C ILE A 56 5.96 -2.11 -6.65
N LYS A 57 5.80 -1.03 -5.88
CA LYS A 57 6.78 0.06 -5.83
C LYS A 57 6.99 0.52 -4.39
N LEU A 58 8.20 1.00 -4.08
CA LEU A 58 8.43 1.70 -2.83
C LEU A 58 7.48 2.90 -2.74
N ALA A 59 6.92 3.11 -1.57
CA ALA A 59 6.07 4.27 -1.33
C ALA A 59 6.88 5.55 -1.50
N LEU A 60 6.41 6.45 -2.36
CA LEU A 60 7.06 7.76 -2.53
C LEU A 60 6.90 8.63 -1.28
N PHE A 61 5.79 8.45 -0.58
CA PHE A 61 5.43 9.21 0.62
C PHE A 61 5.08 8.23 1.73
N PRO A 62 6.10 7.55 2.31
CA PRO A 62 5.83 6.49 3.29
C PRO A 62 5.22 7.01 4.57
N TYR A 63 4.56 6.12 5.30
CA TYR A 63 4.15 6.39 6.67
C TYR A 63 5.40 6.54 7.56
N ASP A 64 5.20 7.09 8.76
CA ASP A 64 6.27 7.37 9.70
C ASP A 64 6.71 6.08 10.42
N ILE A 65 7.47 5.25 9.73
CA ILE A 65 7.91 3.93 10.18
C ILE A 65 9.40 3.91 10.56
N GLU A 66 9.80 2.93 11.38
CA GLU A 66 11.19 2.78 11.77
C GLU A 66 12.10 2.48 10.58
N ASN A 67 13.40 2.79 10.70
CA ASN A 67 14.33 2.77 9.58
C ASN A 67 14.58 1.39 8.95
N ASN A 68 14.41 0.31 9.73
CA ASN A 68 14.63 -1.05 9.23
C ASN A 68 13.38 -1.68 8.63
N VAL A 69 12.31 -0.91 8.49
CA VAL A 69 11.07 -1.32 7.83
C VAL A 69 10.91 -0.53 6.54
N GLN A 70 10.61 -1.23 5.44
CA GLN A 70 10.33 -0.60 4.16
C GLN A 70 8.84 -0.61 3.87
N HIS A 71 8.34 0.48 3.32
CA HIS A 71 6.94 0.64 2.96
C HIS A 71 6.81 0.56 1.43
N TYR A 72 6.18 -0.52 0.95
CA TYR A 72 5.86 -0.70 -0.47
C TYR A 72 4.36 -0.53 -0.68
N ILE A 73 3.98 -0.28 -1.91
CA ILE A 73 2.58 -0.26 -2.31
C ILE A 73 2.40 -1.23 -3.48
N LEU A 74 1.42 -2.12 -3.33
CA LEU A 74 0.96 -3.02 -4.39
C LEU A 74 -0.23 -2.36 -5.06
N TRP A 75 -0.03 -1.88 -6.28
CA TRP A 75 -1.06 -1.22 -7.08
C TRP A 75 -1.69 -2.24 -8.02
N PHE A 76 -3.02 -2.27 -8.09
CA PHE A 76 -3.74 -3.10 -9.06
C PHE A 76 -4.30 -2.25 -10.18
N SER A 77 -4.33 -2.83 -11.39
CA SER A 77 -4.94 -2.17 -12.53
C SER A 77 -6.42 -1.87 -12.26
N PRO A 78 -6.88 -0.63 -12.46
CA PRO A 78 -8.30 -0.31 -12.36
C PRO A 78 -9.10 -0.84 -13.55
N PHE A 79 -8.43 -1.35 -14.60
CA PHE A 79 -9.05 -1.86 -15.81
C PHE A 79 -9.32 -3.37 -15.76
N LEU A 80 -9.02 -4.02 -14.63
CA LEU A 80 -9.28 -5.46 -14.48
C LEU A 80 -10.78 -5.74 -14.50
N LYS A 81 -11.17 -6.69 -15.33
CA LYS A 81 -12.56 -7.17 -15.43
C LYS A 81 -12.98 -7.87 -14.12
N TYR A 82 -12.08 -8.64 -13.54
CA TYR A 82 -12.31 -9.34 -12.28
C TYR A 82 -11.62 -8.58 -11.16
N LYS A 83 -12.28 -8.49 -10.00
CA LYS A 83 -11.76 -7.75 -8.84
C LYS A 83 -10.74 -8.60 -8.08
N LEU A 84 -9.63 -8.94 -8.74
CA LEU A 84 -8.56 -9.75 -8.14
C LEU A 84 -7.96 -9.10 -6.89
N TYR A 85 -8.06 -7.78 -6.77
CA TYR A 85 -7.60 -7.06 -5.59
C TYR A 85 -8.42 -7.40 -4.32
N ASN A 86 -9.57 -8.06 -4.46
CA ASN A 86 -10.36 -8.56 -3.33
C ASN A 86 -10.09 -10.03 -3.01
N ASP A 87 -9.30 -10.73 -3.82
CA ASP A 87 -8.97 -12.14 -3.61
C ASP A 87 -7.76 -12.26 -2.68
N LYS A 88 -8.02 -12.57 -1.41
CA LYS A 88 -6.97 -12.65 -0.39
C LYS A 88 -5.92 -13.71 -0.70
N ASN A 89 -6.31 -14.83 -1.30
CA ASN A 89 -5.36 -15.88 -1.69
C ASN A 89 -4.44 -15.41 -2.80
N TYR A 90 -4.98 -14.66 -3.76
CA TYR A 90 -4.19 -14.08 -4.83
C TYR A 90 -3.18 -13.07 -4.29
N ILE A 91 -3.61 -12.20 -3.37
CA ILE A 91 -2.71 -11.23 -2.73
C ILE A 91 -1.59 -11.95 -1.99
N LYS A 92 -1.92 -12.98 -1.22
CA LYS A 92 -0.93 -13.76 -0.48
C LYS A 92 0.12 -14.38 -1.41
N LYS A 93 -0.30 -14.89 -2.56
CA LYS A 93 0.64 -15.43 -3.57
C LYS A 93 1.59 -14.35 -4.08
N ILE A 94 1.08 -13.16 -4.39
CA ILE A 94 1.93 -12.05 -4.84
C ILE A 94 2.96 -11.70 -3.76
N ILE A 95 2.53 -11.55 -2.51
CA ILE A 95 3.43 -11.23 -1.41
C ILE A 95 4.51 -12.30 -1.26
N ASN A 96 4.13 -13.58 -1.32
CA ASN A 96 5.09 -14.68 -1.18
C ASN A 96 6.10 -14.75 -2.32
N ILE A 97 5.71 -14.39 -3.53
CA ILE A 97 6.61 -14.36 -4.69
C ILE A 97 7.64 -13.23 -4.54
N HIS A 98 7.19 -12.03 -4.18
CA HIS A 98 8.04 -10.84 -4.19
C HIS A 98 8.83 -10.64 -2.90
N PHE A 99 8.36 -11.16 -1.78
CA PHE A 99 8.97 -10.97 -0.47
C PHE A 99 9.23 -12.29 0.26
N LYS A 100 9.65 -13.31 -0.50
CA LYS A 100 9.99 -14.63 0.03
C LYS A 100 11.03 -14.51 1.15
N ASN A 101 10.80 -15.23 2.26
CA ASN A 101 11.68 -15.27 3.43
C ASN A 101 11.82 -13.94 4.17
N LYS A 102 10.91 -13.00 3.96
CA LYS A 102 10.89 -11.73 4.67
C LYS A 102 9.65 -11.63 5.56
N ASN A 103 9.77 -10.88 6.64
CA ASN A 103 8.64 -10.57 7.52
C ASN A 103 7.81 -9.47 6.88
N THR A 104 6.53 -9.70 6.69
CA THR A 104 5.65 -8.76 6.02
C THR A 104 4.38 -8.52 6.81
N VAL A 105 3.87 -7.29 6.72
CA VAL A 105 2.52 -6.91 7.13
C VAL A 105 1.89 -6.23 5.93
N TYR A 106 0.69 -6.61 5.56
CA TYR A 106 0.02 -5.97 4.42
C TYR A 106 -1.48 -5.88 4.64
N PHE A 107 -2.05 -4.78 4.17
CA PHE A 107 -3.48 -4.50 4.27
C PHE A 107 -3.89 -3.43 3.26
N MET A 108 -5.19 -3.37 2.97
CA MET A 108 -5.80 -2.30 2.21
C MET A 108 -6.59 -1.44 3.19
N ASN A 109 -6.40 -0.13 3.16
CA ASN A 109 -7.18 0.78 4.00
C ASN A 109 -8.67 0.67 3.72
N TYR A 110 -9.52 0.90 4.72
CA TYR A 110 -10.95 1.01 4.50
C TYR A 110 -11.23 2.11 3.46
N HIS A 111 -12.27 1.93 2.66
CA HIS A 111 -12.59 2.85 1.57
C HIS A 111 -12.61 4.31 2.02
N LYS A 112 -13.24 4.62 3.15
CA LYS A 112 -13.32 5.98 3.70
C LYS A 112 -11.96 6.57 4.09
N ASN A 113 -10.94 5.74 4.30
CA ASN A 113 -9.60 6.16 4.71
C ASN A 113 -8.59 6.13 3.55
N ARG A 114 -9.02 5.74 2.34
CA ARG A 114 -8.15 5.70 1.18
C ARG A 114 -8.00 7.09 0.59
N SER A 115 -6.76 7.53 0.43
CA SER A 115 -6.48 8.81 -0.21
C SER A 115 -6.60 8.75 -1.73
N ILE A 116 -6.40 7.58 -2.34
CA ILE A 116 -6.58 7.33 -3.78
C ILE A 116 -7.55 6.16 -3.92
N ASN A 117 -8.82 6.47 -4.20
CA ASN A 117 -9.88 5.46 -4.27
C ASN A 117 -10.02 4.79 -5.64
N LYS A 118 -9.57 5.45 -6.72
CA LYS A 118 -9.77 4.99 -8.09
C LYS A 118 -8.83 3.85 -8.48
N ILE A 119 -7.71 3.68 -7.77
CA ILE A 119 -6.74 2.62 -8.03
C ILE A 119 -6.65 1.75 -6.80
N PRO A 120 -7.13 0.49 -6.87
CA PRO A 120 -7.03 -0.43 -5.73
C PRO A 120 -5.57 -0.67 -5.36
N HIS A 121 -5.25 -0.59 -4.06
CA HIS A 121 -3.88 -0.79 -3.63
C HIS A 121 -3.78 -1.29 -2.19
N TYR A 122 -2.70 -2.03 -1.93
CA TYR A 122 -2.35 -2.53 -0.61
C TYR A 122 -1.07 -1.88 -0.13
N HIS A 123 -1.01 -1.56 1.14
CA HIS A 123 0.22 -1.16 1.81
C HIS A 123 0.95 -2.41 2.27
N ILE A 124 2.25 -2.47 2.02
CA ILE A 124 3.09 -3.61 2.40
C ILE A 124 4.26 -3.07 3.20
N PHE A 125 4.44 -3.58 4.41
CA PHE A 125 5.57 -3.24 5.27
C PHE A 125 6.47 -4.45 5.39
N VAL A 126 7.75 -4.28 5.10
CA VAL A 126 8.71 -5.37 5.03
C VAL A 126 9.85 -5.10 5.98
N LYS A 127 10.13 -6.06 6.85
CA LYS A 127 11.28 -6.04 7.74
C LYS A 127 12.17 -7.24 7.40
N ASN A 128 13.42 -6.98 7.18
CA ASN A 128 14.41 -8.02 6.88
C ASN A 128 14.80 -8.81 8.12
#